data_1083c38db77f3140e9970169531dc834
#
_entry.id   1083c38db77f3140e9970169531dc834
#
_cell.length_a   1.000
_cell.length_b   1.000
_cell.length_c   1.000
_cell.angle_alpha   90.00
_cell.angle_beta   90.00
_cell.angle_gamma   90.00
#
_symmetry.space_group_name_H-M   'P 1'
#
loop_
_entity.id
_entity.type
_entity.pdbx_description
1 polymer ?
#
loop_
_entity_poly.entity_id
_entity_poly.type
_entity_poly.pdbx_seq_one_letter_code
_entity_poly.pdbx_strand_id
1 'polypeptide(L)'
;LDWFTIALYATLLILGWISVCCASYEYGQPDFFDLATRSGKQLIWICCSVGLAFVLLMLDDKLYDTFAYFAYITFMLLLLVTPFIATDVKGSYSWIKIGSLSLQPAEFAKCATALALAKFMGTYGFNLHHPRSFLKVLGLILLPMALIVLQRETGSALVYTAFFLMLYRDGMNGSVLFAGFAAVLFFVVGVRFSDITVAGTETTVSEFAVFLLIWFFTAAITYIT
;
A
#
# COMPACT_ATOMS: atom_id res chain seq x y z
N LEU A 1 -22.76 12.33 2.17
CA LEU A 1 -22.00 11.58 3.17
C LEU A 1 -22.67 10.25 3.42
N ASP A 2 -21.94 9.15 3.31
CA ASP A 2 -22.41 7.82 3.65
C ASP A 2 -22.26 7.56 5.15
N TRP A 3 -23.34 7.72 5.89
CA TRP A 3 -23.36 7.53 7.34
C TRP A 3 -23.00 6.11 7.78
N PHE A 4 -23.33 5.10 6.95
CA PHE A 4 -23.00 3.72 7.26
C PHE A 4 -21.47 3.50 7.24
N THR A 5 -20.79 4.00 6.22
CA THR A 5 -19.32 3.91 6.11
C THR A 5 -18.64 4.69 7.25
N ILE A 6 -19.17 5.86 7.62
CA ILE A 6 -18.64 6.64 8.75
C ILE A 6 -18.81 5.88 10.08
N ALA A 7 -19.97 5.29 10.31
CA ALA A 7 -20.22 4.51 11.53
C ALA A 7 -19.33 3.27 11.60
N LEU A 8 -19.12 2.57 10.47
CA LEU A 8 -18.23 1.43 10.39
C LEU A 8 -16.78 1.83 10.70
N TYR A 9 -16.31 2.95 10.11
CA TYR A 9 -14.99 3.49 10.38
C TYR A 9 -14.79 3.86 11.85
N ALA A 10 -15.76 4.57 12.46
CA ALA A 10 -15.71 4.93 13.87
C ALA A 10 -15.67 3.69 14.78
N THR A 11 -16.44 2.66 14.45
CA THR A 11 -16.45 1.38 15.18
C THR A 11 -15.08 0.71 15.11
N LEU A 12 -14.46 0.67 13.93
CA LEU A 12 -13.11 0.10 13.76
C LEU A 12 -12.04 0.90 14.51
N LEU A 13 -12.15 2.24 14.57
CA LEU A 13 -11.25 3.07 15.37
C LEU A 13 -11.35 2.75 16.86
N ILE A 14 -12.57 2.64 17.39
CA ILE A 14 -12.82 2.32 18.81
C ILE A 14 -12.29 0.94 19.15
N LEU A 15 -12.60 -0.08 18.32
CA LEU A 15 -12.09 -1.44 18.51
C LEU A 15 -10.56 -1.49 18.44
N GLY A 16 -9.95 -0.75 17.49
CA GLY A 16 -8.50 -0.63 17.37
C GLY A 16 -7.87 -0.01 18.62
N TRP A 17 -8.48 1.05 19.19
CA TRP A 17 -8.00 1.67 20.40
C TRP A 17 -8.11 0.73 21.61
N ILE A 18 -9.24 0.04 21.78
CA ILE A 18 -9.44 -0.98 22.83
C ILE A 18 -8.37 -2.08 22.70
N SER A 19 -8.09 -2.53 21.48
CA SER A 19 -7.07 -3.56 21.22
C SER A 19 -5.67 -3.10 21.66
N VAL A 20 -5.30 -1.83 21.40
CA VAL A 20 -4.04 -1.25 21.86
C VAL A 20 -4.01 -1.11 23.39
N CYS A 21 -5.11 -0.71 24.01
CA CYS A 21 -5.22 -0.66 25.49
C CYS A 21 -4.98 -2.06 26.09
N CYS A 22 -5.63 -3.08 25.58
CA CYS A 22 -5.46 -4.44 26.05
C CYS A 22 -4.02 -4.97 25.84
N ALA A 23 -3.40 -4.68 24.70
CA ALA A 23 -2.05 -5.14 24.37
C ALA A 23 -0.95 -4.40 25.14
N SER A 24 -1.20 -3.18 25.60
CA SER A 24 -0.25 -2.36 26.36
C SER A 24 -0.52 -2.34 27.87
N TYR A 25 -1.47 -3.15 28.33
CA TYR A 25 -1.82 -3.24 29.75
C TYR A 25 -0.70 -3.89 30.57
N GLU A 26 -0.12 -3.12 31.48
CA GLU A 26 0.82 -3.63 32.49
C GLU A 26 0.14 -3.62 33.88
N TYR A 27 0.30 -4.70 34.63
CA TYR A 27 -0.25 -4.82 35.97
C TYR A 27 0.29 -3.72 36.87
N GLY A 28 -0.62 -2.85 37.36
CA GLY A 28 -0.26 -1.73 38.27
C GLY A 28 -0.29 -0.34 37.64
N GLN A 29 -0.59 -0.20 36.36
CA GLN A 29 -0.84 1.11 35.72
C GLN A 29 -2.33 1.25 35.40
N PRO A 30 -3.14 1.94 36.22
CA PRO A 30 -4.60 2.02 36.04
C PRO A 30 -5.06 3.04 34.99
N ASP A 31 -4.21 3.96 34.51
CA ASP A 31 -4.64 5.07 33.70
C ASP A 31 -4.47 4.82 32.20
N PHE A 32 -5.55 4.33 31.55
CA PHE A 32 -5.64 4.18 30.09
C PHE A 32 -5.56 5.51 29.34
N PHE A 33 -5.83 6.62 30.02
CA PHE A 33 -5.83 7.98 29.46
C PHE A 33 -4.50 8.75 29.69
N ASP A 34 -3.54 8.14 30.37
CA ASP A 34 -2.25 8.78 30.56
C ASP A 34 -1.54 8.96 29.21
N LEU A 35 -1.25 10.22 28.88
CA LEU A 35 -0.60 10.63 27.62
C LEU A 35 0.84 10.11 27.49
N ALA A 36 1.42 9.61 28.56
CA ALA A 36 2.72 8.94 28.52
C ALA A 36 2.63 7.49 27.99
N THR A 37 1.46 6.86 28.14
CA THR A 37 1.21 5.49 27.68
C THR A 37 1.00 5.39 26.18
N ARG A 38 1.09 4.16 25.63
CA ARG A 38 0.81 3.91 24.21
C ARG A 38 -0.65 4.19 23.86
N SER A 39 -1.57 3.82 24.77
CA SER A 39 -3.02 4.03 24.61
C SER A 39 -3.40 5.50 24.58
N GLY A 40 -2.81 6.33 25.46
CA GLY A 40 -3.04 7.77 25.48
C GLY A 40 -2.48 8.49 24.24
N LYS A 41 -1.27 8.11 23.79
CA LYS A 41 -0.72 8.63 22.52
C LYS A 41 -1.59 8.27 21.33
N GLN A 42 -2.15 7.06 21.31
CA GLN A 42 -3.09 6.63 20.26
C GLN A 42 -4.34 7.52 20.21
N LEU A 43 -4.87 7.93 21.36
CA LEU A 43 -6.02 8.85 21.45
C LEU A 43 -5.71 10.22 20.83
N ILE A 44 -4.53 10.77 21.12
CA ILE A 44 -4.09 12.04 20.50
C ILE A 44 -4.07 11.89 18.97
N TRP A 45 -3.49 10.80 18.46
CA TRP A 45 -3.42 10.57 17.02
C TRP A 45 -4.80 10.38 16.39
N ILE A 46 -5.75 9.73 17.07
CA ILE A 46 -7.14 9.62 16.63
C ILE A 46 -7.78 11.00 16.54
N CYS A 47 -7.64 11.84 17.55
CA CYS A 47 -8.17 13.21 17.53
C CYS A 47 -7.57 14.04 16.40
N CYS A 48 -6.25 13.99 16.22
CA CYS A 48 -5.56 14.68 15.13
C CYS A 48 -6.02 14.17 13.76
N SER A 49 -6.21 12.85 13.59
CA SER A 49 -6.66 12.27 12.33
C SER A 49 -8.10 12.65 11.97
N VAL A 50 -9.00 12.72 12.97
CA VAL A 50 -10.38 13.17 12.76
C VAL A 50 -10.39 14.67 12.39
N GLY A 51 -9.59 15.48 13.06
CA GLY A 51 -9.43 16.90 12.71
C GLY A 51 -8.91 17.08 11.27
N LEU A 52 -7.88 16.32 10.90
CA LEU A 52 -7.32 16.33 9.54
C LEU A 52 -8.36 15.88 8.50
N ALA A 53 -9.11 14.81 8.80
CA ALA A 53 -10.16 14.33 7.91
C ALA A 53 -11.23 15.41 7.68
N PHE A 54 -11.63 16.14 8.72
CA PHE A 54 -12.57 17.25 8.59
C PHE A 54 -12.01 18.36 7.69
N VAL A 55 -10.75 18.75 7.88
CA VAL A 55 -10.09 19.76 7.02
C VAL A 55 -10.05 19.28 5.57
N LEU A 56 -9.65 18.03 5.32
CA LEU A 56 -9.60 17.45 3.97
C LEU A 56 -10.98 17.45 3.31
N LEU A 57 -12.06 17.13 4.03
CA LEU A 57 -13.41 17.16 3.50
C LEU A 57 -13.91 18.57 3.15
N MET A 58 -13.31 19.62 3.72
CA MET A 58 -13.65 21.02 3.41
C MET A 58 -12.89 21.58 2.19
N LEU A 59 -11.87 20.87 1.72
CA LEU A 59 -11.09 21.31 0.56
C LEU A 59 -11.84 21.03 -0.74
N ASP A 60 -11.74 21.97 -1.68
CA ASP A 60 -12.34 21.84 -3.00
C ASP A 60 -11.67 20.74 -3.84
N ASP A 61 -12.47 20.02 -4.64
CA ASP A 61 -12.00 18.95 -5.53
C ASP A 61 -10.90 19.45 -6.51
N LYS A 62 -10.95 20.72 -6.89
CA LYS A 62 -9.94 21.34 -7.76
C LYS A 62 -8.54 21.36 -7.17
N LEU A 63 -8.43 21.46 -5.84
CA LEU A 63 -7.14 21.39 -5.15
C LEU A 63 -6.53 20.00 -5.30
N TYR A 64 -7.33 18.97 -5.06
CA TYR A 64 -6.87 17.58 -5.20
C TYR A 64 -6.41 17.32 -6.63
N ASP A 65 -7.17 17.75 -7.61
CA ASP A 65 -6.79 17.61 -9.02
C ASP A 65 -5.49 18.35 -9.33
N THR A 66 -5.33 19.59 -8.89
CA THR A 66 -4.14 20.40 -9.17
C THR A 66 -2.88 19.79 -8.54
N PHE A 67 -2.95 19.36 -7.29
CA PHE A 67 -1.81 18.85 -6.55
C PHE A 67 -1.51 17.37 -6.73
N ALA A 68 -2.37 16.58 -7.40
CA ALA A 68 -2.25 15.14 -7.51
C ALA A 68 -0.88 14.67 -8.03
N TYR A 69 -0.42 15.20 -9.16
CA TYR A 69 0.89 14.81 -9.73
C TYR A 69 2.06 15.37 -8.94
N PHE A 70 1.92 16.58 -8.38
CA PHE A 70 2.94 17.15 -7.52
C PHE A 70 3.16 16.29 -6.27
N ALA A 71 2.07 15.90 -5.60
CA ALA A 71 2.12 15.01 -4.46
C ALA A 71 2.74 13.65 -4.83
N TYR A 72 2.33 13.07 -5.97
CA TYR A 72 2.88 11.81 -6.43
C TYR A 72 4.40 11.89 -6.62
N ILE A 73 4.90 12.88 -7.37
CA ILE A 73 6.33 13.05 -7.62
C ILE A 73 7.09 13.28 -6.32
N THR A 74 6.58 14.12 -5.42
CA THR A 74 7.19 14.39 -4.13
C THR A 74 7.35 13.12 -3.29
N PHE A 75 6.30 12.30 -3.19
CA PHE A 75 6.37 11.06 -2.42
C PHE A 75 7.19 9.97 -3.12
N MET A 76 7.25 9.96 -4.47
CA MET A 76 8.18 9.07 -5.20
C MET A 76 9.64 9.42 -4.91
N LEU A 77 10.00 10.70 -4.93
CA LEU A 77 11.33 11.16 -4.55
C LEU A 77 11.65 10.83 -3.09
N LEU A 78 10.68 11.02 -2.20
CA LEU A 78 10.83 10.68 -0.79
C LEU A 78 11.04 9.18 -0.59
N LEU A 79 10.29 8.32 -1.28
CA LEU A 79 10.48 6.87 -1.27
C LEU A 79 11.86 6.47 -1.79
N LEU A 80 12.36 7.13 -2.83
CA LEU A 80 13.68 6.85 -3.38
C LEU A 80 14.80 7.21 -2.39
N VAL A 81 14.64 8.29 -1.64
CA VAL A 81 15.63 8.77 -0.67
C VAL A 81 15.55 8.04 0.67
N THR A 82 14.37 7.49 1.01
CA THR A 82 14.10 6.83 2.29
C THR A 82 15.14 5.76 2.67
N PRO A 83 15.57 4.82 1.80
CA PRO A 83 16.54 3.79 2.17
C PRO A 83 17.89 4.33 2.66
N PHE A 84 18.25 5.56 2.25
CA PHE A 84 19.52 6.20 2.60
C PHE A 84 19.46 6.95 3.94
N ILE A 85 18.26 7.38 4.38
CA ILE A 85 18.06 8.20 5.57
C ILE A 85 17.37 7.41 6.69
N ALA A 86 16.63 6.36 6.33
CA ALA A 86 15.83 5.59 7.27
C ALA A 86 16.69 4.84 8.29
N THR A 87 16.16 4.72 9.49
CA THR A 87 16.72 3.86 10.52
C THR A 87 16.23 2.43 10.31
N ASP A 88 17.11 1.45 10.51
CA ASP A 88 16.72 0.05 10.51
C ASP A 88 15.71 -0.22 11.63
N VAL A 89 14.52 -0.71 11.24
CA VAL A 89 13.48 -1.15 12.17
C VAL A 89 13.09 -2.57 11.77
N LYS A 90 13.57 -3.56 12.50
CA LYS A 90 13.32 -4.99 12.27
C LYS A 90 13.68 -5.47 10.85
N GLY A 91 14.78 -4.96 10.29
CA GLY A 91 15.27 -5.32 8.97
C GLY A 91 14.61 -4.54 7.81
N SER A 92 13.75 -3.56 8.08
CA SER A 92 13.14 -2.65 7.10
C SER A 92 13.72 -1.24 7.20
N TYR A 93 14.04 -0.63 6.05
CA TYR A 93 14.56 0.74 5.94
C TYR A 93 13.49 1.69 5.42
N SER A 94 12.33 1.72 6.08
CA SER A 94 11.13 2.46 5.65
C SER A 94 10.69 3.56 6.61
N TRP A 95 11.33 3.67 7.77
CA TRP A 95 10.93 4.60 8.82
C TRP A 95 11.91 5.77 8.95
N ILE A 96 11.42 6.98 8.72
CA ILE A 96 12.16 8.23 8.96
C ILE A 96 11.81 8.71 10.36
N LYS A 97 12.81 8.80 11.24
CA LYS A 97 12.66 9.32 12.60
C LYS A 97 12.99 10.82 12.62
N ILE A 98 12.02 11.63 13.04
CA ILE A 98 12.17 13.07 13.22
C ILE A 98 11.89 13.37 14.71
N GLY A 99 12.95 13.33 15.53
CA GLY A 99 12.80 13.46 16.99
C GLY A 99 12.03 12.28 17.59
N SER A 100 10.93 12.55 18.25
CA SER A 100 10.03 11.54 18.84
C SER A 100 9.00 10.98 17.86
N LEU A 101 8.89 11.56 16.66
CA LEU A 101 7.96 11.13 15.63
C LEU A 101 8.65 10.17 14.65
N SER A 102 7.94 9.12 14.27
CA SER A 102 8.35 8.22 13.19
C SER A 102 7.32 8.31 12.07
N LEU A 103 7.81 8.62 10.87
CA LEU A 103 7.00 8.77 9.67
C LEU A 103 7.38 7.70 8.67
N GLN A 104 6.38 7.07 8.07
CA GLN A 104 6.55 6.06 7.02
C GLN A 104 6.08 6.64 5.69
N PRO A 105 6.99 7.00 4.77
CA PRO A 105 6.63 7.61 3.50
C PRO A 105 5.72 6.75 2.62
N ALA A 106 5.82 5.42 2.75
CA ALA A 106 4.99 4.48 2.00
C ALA A 106 3.48 4.66 2.25
N GLU A 107 3.08 5.08 3.47
CA GLU A 107 1.67 5.33 3.78
C GLU A 107 1.11 6.52 2.99
N PHE A 108 1.86 7.60 2.92
CA PHE A 108 1.47 8.78 2.15
C PHE A 108 1.56 8.55 0.64
N ALA A 109 2.52 7.75 0.19
CA ALA A 109 2.66 7.39 -1.21
C ALA A 109 1.43 6.63 -1.74
N LYS A 110 0.75 5.82 -0.93
CA LYS A 110 -0.51 5.16 -1.31
C LYS A 110 -1.60 6.18 -1.65
N CYS A 111 -1.78 7.19 -0.80
CA CYS A 111 -2.74 8.27 -1.05
C CYS A 111 -2.38 9.09 -2.30
N ALA A 112 -1.11 9.44 -2.45
CA ALA A 112 -0.63 10.18 -3.61
C ALA A 112 -0.80 9.39 -4.93
N THR A 113 -0.57 8.06 -4.88
CA THR A 113 -0.83 7.17 -6.03
C THR A 113 -2.32 7.12 -6.37
N ALA A 114 -3.20 7.03 -5.37
CA ALA A 114 -4.65 7.05 -5.58
C ALA A 114 -5.11 8.35 -6.26
N LEU A 115 -4.61 9.50 -5.80
CA LEU A 115 -4.91 10.81 -6.39
C LEU A 115 -4.39 10.93 -7.83
N ALA A 116 -3.16 10.49 -8.08
CA ALA A 116 -2.57 10.53 -9.43
C ALA A 116 -3.33 9.61 -10.40
N LEU A 117 -3.76 8.43 -9.96
CA LEU A 117 -4.60 7.52 -10.73
C LEU A 117 -5.97 8.12 -11.02
N ALA A 118 -6.64 8.66 -10.00
CA ALA A 118 -7.95 9.29 -10.15
C ALA A 118 -7.89 10.43 -11.18
N LYS A 119 -6.87 11.31 -11.09
CA LYS A 119 -6.65 12.37 -12.05
C LYS A 119 -6.39 11.85 -13.46
N PHE A 120 -5.52 10.86 -13.61
CA PHE A 120 -5.17 10.30 -14.92
C PHE A 120 -6.36 9.62 -15.59
N MET A 121 -7.13 8.84 -14.81
CA MET A 121 -8.31 8.14 -15.31
C MET A 121 -9.49 9.06 -15.56
N GLY A 122 -9.59 10.19 -14.84
CA GLY A 122 -10.60 11.22 -15.04
C GLY A 122 -10.35 12.12 -16.28
N THR A 123 -9.23 11.96 -16.99
CA THR A 123 -8.92 12.76 -18.17
C THR A 123 -9.86 12.42 -19.34
N TYR A 124 -10.38 13.44 -20.00
CA TYR A 124 -11.27 13.27 -21.16
C TYR A 124 -10.62 12.38 -22.23
N GLY A 125 -11.37 11.38 -22.72
CA GLY A 125 -10.87 10.41 -23.70
C GLY A 125 -9.99 9.30 -23.13
N PHE A 126 -9.92 9.15 -21.80
CA PHE A 126 -9.24 8.01 -21.18
C PHE A 126 -9.91 6.69 -21.59
N ASN A 127 -9.13 5.74 -22.03
CA ASN A 127 -9.59 4.38 -22.33
C ASN A 127 -8.57 3.37 -21.82
N LEU A 128 -9.01 2.55 -20.88
CA LEU A 128 -8.17 1.53 -20.24
C LEU A 128 -7.77 0.41 -21.20
N HIS A 129 -8.58 0.15 -22.25
CA HIS A 129 -8.26 -0.86 -23.28
C HIS A 129 -7.15 -0.41 -24.24
N HIS A 130 -6.81 0.90 -24.25
CA HIS A 130 -5.72 1.37 -25.08
C HIS A 130 -4.37 1.03 -24.43
N PRO A 131 -3.44 0.30 -25.11
CA PRO A 131 -2.22 -0.20 -24.48
C PRO A 131 -1.34 0.88 -23.87
N ARG A 132 -1.28 2.06 -24.47
CA ARG A 132 -0.52 3.20 -23.94
C ARG A 132 -1.08 3.74 -22.63
N SER A 133 -2.40 3.82 -22.51
CA SER A 133 -3.08 4.27 -21.30
C SER A 133 -2.91 3.25 -20.18
N PHE A 134 -3.07 1.97 -20.52
CA PHE A 134 -2.86 0.86 -19.59
C PHE A 134 -1.43 0.83 -19.04
N LEU A 135 -0.41 0.96 -19.91
CA LEU A 135 0.99 1.00 -19.49
C LEU A 135 1.30 2.18 -18.55
N LYS A 136 0.71 3.34 -18.79
CA LYS A 136 0.88 4.51 -17.89
C LYS A 136 0.27 4.25 -16.52
N VAL A 137 -0.95 3.71 -16.47
CA VAL A 137 -1.63 3.32 -15.21
C VAL A 137 -0.79 2.28 -14.46
N LEU A 138 -0.33 1.25 -15.18
CA LEU A 138 0.52 0.22 -14.61
C LEU A 138 1.83 0.80 -14.05
N GLY A 139 2.46 1.72 -14.77
CA GLY A 139 3.66 2.44 -14.31
C GLY A 139 3.41 3.25 -13.03
N LEU A 140 2.26 3.94 -12.94
CA LEU A 140 1.88 4.69 -11.74
C LEU A 140 1.71 3.80 -10.50
N ILE A 141 1.28 2.55 -10.67
CA ILE A 141 1.10 1.58 -9.58
C ILE A 141 2.40 0.85 -9.25
N LEU A 142 3.10 0.36 -10.28
CA LEU A 142 4.27 -0.49 -10.08
C LEU A 142 5.51 0.28 -9.62
N LEU A 143 5.65 1.55 -9.98
CA LEU A 143 6.80 2.37 -9.56
C LEU A 143 6.90 2.50 -8.03
N PRO A 144 5.87 2.99 -7.32
CA PRO A 144 5.92 3.04 -5.85
C PRO A 144 6.02 1.64 -5.22
N MET A 145 5.33 0.66 -5.78
CA MET A 145 5.40 -0.72 -5.31
C MET A 145 6.84 -1.26 -5.35
N ALA A 146 7.55 -1.05 -6.45
CA ALA A 146 8.95 -1.47 -6.60
C ALA A 146 9.87 -0.75 -5.60
N LEU A 147 9.70 0.56 -5.40
CA LEU A 147 10.47 1.33 -4.42
C LEU A 147 10.24 0.85 -2.99
N ILE A 148 9.01 0.46 -2.63
CA ILE A 148 8.67 -0.07 -1.31
C ILE A 148 9.27 -1.47 -1.10
N VAL A 149 9.26 -2.31 -2.13
CA VAL A 149 9.92 -3.64 -2.09
C VAL A 149 11.42 -3.49 -1.89
N LEU A 150 12.07 -2.50 -2.52
CA LEU A 150 13.49 -2.20 -2.31
C LEU A 150 13.80 -1.80 -0.86
N GLN A 151 12.84 -1.22 -0.13
CA GLN A 151 12.95 -0.91 1.30
C GLN A 151 12.76 -2.13 2.21
N ARG A 152 12.61 -3.33 1.64
CA ARG A 152 12.30 -4.60 2.32
C ARG A 152 10.97 -4.58 3.07
N GLU A 153 10.00 -3.85 2.55
CA GLU A 153 8.67 -3.72 3.15
C GLU A 153 7.58 -4.32 2.25
N THR A 154 7.60 -5.64 2.12
CA THR A 154 6.68 -6.39 1.26
C THR A 154 5.21 -6.23 1.66
N GLY A 155 4.92 -6.05 2.96
CA GLY A 155 3.56 -5.86 3.46
C GLY A 155 2.89 -4.62 2.89
N SER A 156 3.56 -3.47 2.94
CA SER A 156 3.06 -2.21 2.38
C SER A 156 2.96 -2.25 0.85
N ALA A 157 3.88 -2.97 0.18
CA ALA A 157 3.81 -3.17 -1.27
C ALA A 157 2.58 -3.99 -1.70
N LEU A 158 2.19 -5.01 -0.93
CA LEU A 158 1.00 -5.82 -1.19
C LEU A 158 -0.30 -4.99 -1.21
N VAL A 159 -0.39 -3.91 -0.45
CA VAL A 159 -1.58 -3.04 -0.44
C VAL A 159 -1.85 -2.44 -1.83
N TYR A 160 -0.80 -2.22 -2.64
CA TYR A 160 -0.97 -1.74 -4.01
C TYR A 160 -1.74 -2.70 -4.93
N THR A 161 -1.85 -3.97 -4.56
CA THR A 161 -2.70 -4.92 -5.31
C THR A 161 -4.18 -4.51 -5.30
N ALA A 162 -4.63 -3.74 -4.31
CA ALA A 162 -5.98 -3.20 -4.28
C ALA A 162 -6.29 -2.28 -5.47
N PHE A 163 -5.29 -1.57 -6.01
CA PHE A 163 -5.47 -0.75 -7.22
C PHE A 163 -5.82 -1.59 -8.44
N PHE A 164 -5.34 -2.83 -8.54
CA PHE A 164 -5.72 -3.73 -9.63
C PHE A 164 -7.17 -4.16 -9.53
N LEU A 165 -7.72 -4.34 -8.31
CA LEU A 165 -9.15 -4.59 -8.12
C LEU A 165 -9.99 -3.38 -8.56
N MET A 166 -9.51 -2.16 -8.28
CA MET A 166 -10.15 -0.94 -8.75
C MET A 166 -10.15 -0.87 -10.28
N LEU A 167 -9.01 -1.15 -10.94
CA LEU A 167 -8.90 -1.18 -12.40
C LEU A 167 -9.80 -2.24 -13.04
N TYR A 168 -9.96 -3.39 -12.39
CA TYR A 168 -10.88 -4.43 -12.84
C TYR A 168 -12.33 -3.95 -12.83
N ARG A 169 -12.73 -3.24 -11.78
CA ARG A 169 -14.05 -2.62 -11.70
C ARG A 169 -14.27 -1.58 -12.81
N ASP A 170 -13.22 -0.88 -13.21
CA ASP A 170 -13.25 0.14 -14.28
C ASP A 170 -13.09 -0.45 -15.69
N GLY A 171 -13.17 -1.78 -15.84
CA GLY A 171 -13.23 -2.47 -17.13
C GLY A 171 -11.92 -3.12 -17.58
N MET A 172 -10.93 -3.29 -16.71
CA MET A 172 -9.74 -4.07 -17.04
C MET A 172 -10.10 -5.54 -17.29
N ASN A 173 -9.43 -6.15 -18.26
CA ASN A 173 -9.65 -7.57 -18.56
C ASN A 173 -9.36 -8.46 -17.33
N GLY A 174 -10.27 -9.38 -17.01
CA GLY A 174 -10.14 -10.30 -15.88
C GLY A 174 -8.89 -11.19 -15.95
N SER A 175 -8.41 -11.51 -17.15
CA SER A 175 -7.16 -12.26 -17.33
C SER A 175 -5.95 -11.53 -16.77
N VAL A 176 -5.90 -10.20 -16.91
CA VAL A 176 -4.81 -9.37 -16.35
C VAL A 176 -4.87 -9.36 -14.83
N LEU A 177 -6.07 -9.24 -14.24
CA LEU A 177 -6.26 -9.32 -12.79
C LEU A 177 -5.80 -10.69 -12.26
N PHE A 178 -6.21 -11.77 -12.92
CA PHE A 178 -5.81 -13.11 -12.53
C PHE A 178 -4.29 -13.31 -12.63
N ALA A 179 -3.66 -12.83 -13.71
CA ALA A 179 -2.21 -12.86 -13.89
C ALA A 179 -1.48 -12.06 -12.78
N GLY A 180 -1.97 -10.87 -12.45
CA GLY A 180 -1.43 -10.06 -11.36
C GLY A 180 -1.55 -10.74 -10.00
N PHE A 181 -2.70 -11.33 -9.70
CA PHE A 181 -2.91 -12.08 -8.46
C PHE A 181 -2.00 -13.31 -8.37
N ALA A 182 -1.89 -14.08 -9.44
CA ALA A 182 -0.98 -15.23 -9.52
C ALA A 182 0.48 -14.81 -9.32
N ALA A 183 0.91 -13.71 -9.96
CA ALA A 183 2.26 -13.17 -9.78
C ALA A 183 2.57 -12.81 -8.32
N VAL A 184 1.63 -12.13 -7.64
CA VAL A 184 1.76 -11.80 -6.20
C VAL A 184 1.82 -13.06 -5.35
N LEU A 185 0.96 -14.03 -5.62
CA LEU A 185 0.93 -15.30 -4.88
C LEU A 185 2.26 -16.06 -5.04
N PHE A 186 2.77 -16.20 -6.27
CA PHE A 186 4.06 -16.84 -6.53
C PHE A 186 5.22 -16.08 -5.89
N PHE A 187 5.18 -14.74 -5.92
CA PHE A 187 6.18 -13.93 -5.24
C PHE A 187 6.20 -14.18 -3.73
N VAL A 188 5.03 -14.16 -3.09
CA VAL A 188 4.90 -14.41 -1.65
C VAL A 188 5.36 -15.81 -1.28
N VAL A 189 4.95 -16.82 -2.05
CA VAL A 189 5.37 -18.21 -1.84
C VAL A 189 6.88 -18.35 -2.05
N GLY A 190 7.43 -17.76 -3.11
CA GLY A 190 8.87 -17.80 -3.38
C GLY A 190 9.71 -17.17 -2.26
N VAL A 191 9.28 -16.02 -1.72
CA VAL A 191 9.97 -15.36 -0.61
C VAL A 191 9.81 -16.13 0.71
N ARG A 192 8.62 -16.68 0.98
CA ARG A 192 8.33 -17.35 2.26
C ARG A 192 8.99 -18.73 2.38
N PHE A 193 9.16 -19.42 1.27
CA PHE A 193 9.63 -20.80 1.20
C PHE A 193 10.94 -20.94 0.41
N SER A 194 11.78 -19.90 0.40
CA SER A 194 13.04 -19.85 -0.35
C SER A 194 14.00 -20.97 0.01
N ASP A 195 13.96 -21.43 1.25
CA ASP A 195 14.93 -22.42 1.80
C ASP A 195 14.42 -23.87 1.72
N ILE A 196 13.21 -24.08 1.18
CA ILE A 196 12.62 -25.41 1.05
C ILE A 196 12.87 -25.96 -0.35
N THR A 197 13.47 -27.15 -0.43
CA THR A 197 13.63 -27.88 -1.71
C THR A 197 12.34 -28.59 -2.11
N VAL A 198 12.03 -28.58 -3.38
CA VAL A 198 10.87 -29.31 -3.92
C VAL A 198 11.16 -30.80 -3.91
N ALA A 199 10.24 -31.59 -3.38
CA ALA A 199 10.39 -33.04 -3.28
C ALA A 199 10.70 -33.68 -4.62
N GLY A 200 11.87 -34.35 -4.72
CA GLY A 200 12.31 -35.03 -5.94
C GLY A 200 13.13 -34.18 -6.91
N THR A 201 13.45 -32.92 -6.60
CA THR A 201 14.28 -32.05 -7.43
C THR A 201 15.32 -31.32 -6.58
N GLU A 202 16.45 -30.94 -7.20
CA GLU A 202 17.45 -30.08 -6.53
C GLU A 202 17.06 -28.59 -6.51
N THR A 203 15.90 -28.25 -7.13
CA THR A 203 15.42 -26.87 -7.22
C THR A 203 14.73 -26.42 -5.92
N THR A 204 14.99 -25.21 -5.51
CA THR A 204 14.28 -24.57 -4.37
C THR A 204 12.86 -24.17 -4.75
N VAL A 205 11.96 -24.04 -3.77
CA VAL A 205 10.58 -23.55 -3.99
C VAL A 205 10.60 -22.17 -4.63
N SER A 206 11.60 -21.33 -4.30
CA SER A 206 11.81 -20.02 -4.91
C SER A 206 12.05 -20.11 -6.41
N GLU A 207 12.97 -20.98 -6.85
CA GLU A 207 13.28 -21.20 -8.27
C GLU A 207 12.08 -21.77 -9.02
N PHE A 208 11.38 -22.72 -8.42
CA PHE A 208 10.17 -23.31 -8.99
C PHE A 208 9.04 -22.28 -9.11
N ALA A 209 8.84 -21.41 -8.12
CA ALA A 209 7.86 -20.32 -8.18
C ALA A 209 8.20 -19.32 -9.30
N VAL A 210 9.48 -18.96 -9.47
CA VAL A 210 9.95 -18.10 -10.56
C VAL A 210 9.70 -18.76 -11.93
N PHE A 211 9.97 -20.06 -12.05
CA PHE A 211 9.74 -20.81 -13.28
C PHE A 211 8.25 -20.86 -13.66
N LEU A 212 7.38 -21.13 -12.70
CA LEU A 212 5.93 -21.10 -12.89
C LEU A 212 5.44 -19.70 -13.25
N LEU A 213 6.02 -18.66 -12.66
CA LEU A 213 5.69 -17.27 -12.92
C LEU A 213 6.04 -16.89 -14.37
N ILE A 214 7.23 -17.25 -14.84
CA ILE A 214 7.66 -17.04 -16.24
C ILE A 214 6.75 -17.81 -17.21
N TRP A 215 6.49 -19.09 -16.93
CA TRP A 215 5.62 -19.92 -17.77
C TRP A 215 4.20 -19.35 -17.83
N PHE A 216 3.66 -18.91 -16.71
CA PHE A 216 2.32 -18.33 -16.62
C PHE A 216 2.23 -17.00 -17.41
N PHE A 217 3.23 -16.12 -17.29
CA PHE A 217 3.27 -14.88 -18.05
C PHE A 217 3.41 -15.11 -19.55
N THR A 218 4.25 -16.06 -19.97
CA THR A 218 4.39 -16.42 -21.39
C THR A 218 3.09 -17.01 -21.95
N ALA A 219 2.41 -17.90 -21.22
CA ALA A 219 1.11 -18.43 -21.60
C ALA A 219 0.03 -17.35 -21.65
N ALA A 220 0.01 -16.41 -20.70
CA ALA A 220 -0.93 -15.30 -20.71
C ALA A 220 -0.70 -14.36 -21.91
N ILE A 221 0.54 -14.06 -22.24
CA ILE A 221 0.89 -13.23 -23.41
C ILE A 221 0.46 -13.92 -24.70
N THR A 222 0.75 -15.23 -24.85
CA THR A 222 0.35 -15.99 -26.05
C THR A 222 -1.16 -16.16 -26.20
N TYR A 223 -1.91 -16.08 -25.10
CA TYR A 223 -3.38 -16.14 -25.13
C TYR A 223 -4.02 -14.78 -25.48
N ILE A 224 -3.33 -13.68 -25.20
CA ILE A 224 -3.82 -12.31 -25.45
C ILE A 224 -3.42 -11.81 -26.86
N THR A 225 -2.36 -12.38 -27.46
CA THR A 225 -1.93 -12.10 -28.84
C THR A 225 -2.57 -13.06 -29.83
#